data_2371ddbe6bf57c80a7f5690a9db80e6f
#
_entry.id   2371ddbe6bf57c80a7f5690a9db80e6f
#
_cell.length_a   1.000
_cell.length_b   1.000
_cell.length_c   1.000
_cell.angle_alpha   90.00
_cell.angle_beta   90.00
_cell.angle_gamma   90.00
#
_symmetry.space_group_name_H-M   'P 1'
#
loop_
_entity.id
_entity.type
_entity.pdbx_description
1 polymer ?
#
loop_
_entity_poly.entity_id
_entity_poly.type
_entity_poly.pdbx_seq_one_letter_code
_entity_poly.pdbx_strand_id
1 'polypeptide(L)'
;GFFCVSTSYRAEPNPVEGRHETIFPMFEFEMKGGVDELKKMEIELCEYLGLPDLEIETYDDWSNKFNTKELDHDHESTIGSGMITDFPEWTSPFWNMARNEDGTSKKIDVILGGMETIGSAERSTDKEQMRNTFYTISDGQYADLIIKLFGKERVEKELEEFLEFDFFPRSG
;
A
#
# COMPACT_ATOMS: atom_id res chain seq x y z
N GLY A 1 -16.03 -10.67 2.42
CA GLY A 1 -15.45 -9.33 2.32
C GLY A 1 -16.49 -8.25 2.57
N PHE A 2 -16.03 -7.05 2.68
CA PHE A 2 -16.87 -5.86 2.78
C PHE A 2 -16.21 -4.72 1.99
N PHE A 3 -17.01 -3.72 1.68
CA PHE A 3 -16.52 -2.52 1.02
C PHE A 3 -17.27 -1.30 1.54
N CYS A 4 -16.67 -0.13 1.37
CA CYS A 4 -17.33 1.15 1.62
C CYS A 4 -16.85 2.21 0.63
N VAL A 5 -17.60 3.30 0.56
CA VAL A 5 -17.18 4.53 -0.11
C VAL A 5 -17.08 5.61 0.94
N SER A 6 -15.91 6.21 1.06
CA SER A 6 -15.63 7.27 2.03
C SER A 6 -15.17 8.54 1.32
N THR A 7 -15.18 9.66 2.04
CA THR A 7 -14.52 10.89 1.58
C THR A 7 -13.19 11.01 2.30
N SER A 8 -12.11 11.02 1.55
CA SER A 8 -10.76 11.16 2.07
C SER A 8 -10.25 12.59 1.94
N TYR A 9 -9.40 12.98 2.88
CA TYR A 9 -8.79 14.30 2.96
C TYR A 9 -7.28 14.14 3.03
N ARG A 10 -6.56 14.85 2.17
CA ARG A 10 -5.10 14.81 2.13
C ARG A 10 -4.53 16.23 2.20
N ALA A 11 -3.63 16.47 3.15
CA ALA A 11 -2.81 17.68 3.17
C ALA A 11 -1.58 17.45 2.27
N GLU A 12 -1.73 17.76 0.98
CA GLU A 12 -0.64 17.64 0.01
C GLU A 12 0.11 18.97 -0.06
N PRO A 13 1.39 19.02 0.36
CA PRO A 13 2.14 20.28 0.41
C PRO A 13 2.48 20.84 -0.98
N ASN A 14 2.61 19.97 -1.98
CA ASN A 14 2.96 20.34 -3.35
C ASN A 14 2.03 19.61 -4.34
N PRO A 15 0.74 19.99 -4.41
CA PRO A 15 -0.21 19.30 -5.24
C PRO A 15 0.10 19.49 -6.73
N VAL A 16 0.05 18.40 -7.49
CA VAL A 16 0.12 18.42 -8.96
C VAL A 16 -1.30 18.46 -9.49
N GLU A 17 -1.62 19.47 -10.27
CA GLU A 17 -2.96 19.64 -10.86
C GLU A 17 -3.34 18.41 -11.71
N GLY A 18 -4.54 17.90 -11.49
CA GLY A 18 -5.06 16.72 -12.19
C GLY A 18 -4.58 15.38 -11.62
N ARG A 19 -3.68 15.37 -10.61
CA ARG A 19 -3.23 14.16 -9.92
C ARG A 19 -3.55 14.17 -8.43
N HIS A 20 -3.38 15.31 -7.77
CA HIS A 20 -3.49 15.42 -6.32
C HIS A 20 -4.71 16.25 -5.93
N GLU A 21 -5.78 15.54 -5.65
CA GLU A 21 -6.97 16.12 -5.04
C GLU A 21 -6.79 16.19 -3.52
N THR A 22 -7.20 17.30 -2.89
CA THR A 22 -7.16 17.44 -1.43
C THR A 22 -8.36 16.82 -0.73
N ILE A 23 -9.44 16.63 -1.46
CA ILE A 23 -10.68 15.98 -1.02
C ILE A 23 -11.14 15.08 -2.17
N PHE A 24 -11.24 13.79 -1.93
CA PHE A 24 -11.60 12.82 -2.95
C PHE A 24 -12.42 11.66 -2.41
N PRO A 25 -13.32 11.07 -3.22
CA PRO A 25 -13.97 9.82 -2.85
C PRO A 25 -12.95 8.68 -2.91
N MET A 26 -13.00 7.79 -1.92
CA MET A 26 -12.20 6.57 -1.89
C MET A 26 -13.14 5.38 -1.82
N PHE A 27 -12.96 4.42 -2.70
CA PHE A 27 -13.58 3.10 -2.60
C PHE A 27 -12.60 2.18 -1.88
N GLU A 28 -13.01 1.65 -0.76
CA GLU A 28 -12.19 0.77 0.09
C GLU A 28 -12.85 -0.59 0.17
N PHE A 29 -12.06 -1.64 0.16
CA PHE A 29 -12.55 -3.01 0.34
C PHE A 29 -11.57 -3.82 1.19
N GLU A 30 -12.10 -4.86 1.84
CA GLU A 30 -11.31 -5.88 2.54
C GLU A 30 -11.88 -7.25 2.19
N MET A 31 -11.01 -8.19 1.85
CA MET A 31 -11.37 -9.55 1.50
C MET A 31 -10.54 -10.59 2.26
N LYS A 32 -11.06 -11.80 2.37
CA LYS A 32 -10.29 -12.94 2.87
C LYS A 32 -9.35 -13.43 1.78
N GLY A 33 -8.15 -13.81 2.19
CA GLY A 33 -7.12 -14.30 1.31
C GLY A 33 -5.86 -13.44 1.38
N GLY A 34 -4.81 -13.88 0.73
CA GLY A 34 -3.54 -13.21 0.66
C GLY A 34 -3.36 -12.40 -0.63
N VAL A 35 -2.11 -12.10 -0.93
CA VAL A 35 -1.75 -11.27 -2.09
C VAL A 35 -2.12 -11.92 -3.43
N ASP A 36 -2.14 -13.25 -3.52
CA ASP A 36 -2.49 -13.95 -4.77
C ASP A 36 -3.97 -13.80 -5.11
N GLU A 37 -4.87 -13.95 -4.12
CA GLU A 37 -6.30 -13.70 -4.28
C GLU A 37 -6.59 -12.24 -4.58
N LEU A 38 -5.88 -11.33 -3.93
CA LEU A 38 -5.96 -9.89 -4.16
C LEU A 38 -5.58 -9.56 -5.61
N LYS A 39 -4.40 -9.99 -6.04
CA LYS A 39 -3.90 -9.77 -7.41
C LYS A 39 -4.87 -10.30 -8.47
N LYS A 40 -5.41 -11.50 -8.25
CA LYS A 40 -6.41 -12.08 -9.15
C LYS A 40 -7.66 -11.20 -9.23
N MET A 41 -8.19 -10.75 -8.09
CA MET A 41 -9.39 -9.91 -8.06
C MET A 41 -9.15 -8.57 -8.76
N GLU A 42 -7.99 -7.94 -8.60
CA GLU A 42 -7.65 -6.68 -9.26
C GLU A 42 -7.48 -6.85 -10.78
N ILE A 43 -6.91 -7.95 -11.24
CA ILE A 43 -6.85 -8.29 -12.67
C ILE A 43 -8.28 -8.45 -13.22
N GLU A 44 -9.14 -9.21 -12.56
CA GLU A 44 -10.55 -9.40 -12.98
C GLU A 44 -11.32 -8.06 -12.99
N LEU A 45 -11.04 -7.16 -12.04
CA LEU A 45 -11.61 -5.82 -12.01
C LEU A 45 -11.15 -4.99 -13.20
N CYS A 46 -9.86 -5.01 -13.52
CA CYS A 46 -9.32 -4.29 -14.68
C CYS A 46 -9.88 -4.83 -16.00
N GLU A 47 -9.99 -6.15 -16.14
CA GLU A 47 -10.66 -6.78 -17.29
C GLU A 47 -12.13 -6.32 -17.43
N TYR A 48 -12.87 -6.29 -16.32
CA TYR A 48 -14.26 -5.80 -16.30
C TYR A 48 -14.37 -4.33 -16.72
N LEU A 49 -13.38 -3.52 -16.36
CA LEU A 49 -13.29 -2.11 -16.76
C LEU A 49 -12.81 -1.91 -18.20
N GLY A 50 -12.48 -2.98 -18.92
CA GLY A 50 -12.02 -2.94 -20.30
C GLY A 50 -10.52 -2.65 -20.44
N LEU A 51 -9.72 -2.96 -19.43
CA LEU A 51 -8.28 -2.77 -19.36
C LEU A 51 -7.56 -4.13 -19.12
N PRO A 52 -7.66 -5.09 -20.07
CA PRO A 52 -7.19 -6.45 -19.84
C PRO A 52 -5.67 -6.63 -19.91
N ASP A 53 -4.96 -5.73 -20.59
CA ASP A 53 -3.53 -5.88 -20.91
C ASP A 53 -2.67 -5.12 -19.90
N LEU A 54 -2.61 -5.61 -18.63
CA LEU A 54 -1.74 -5.05 -17.62
C LEU A 54 -0.34 -5.67 -17.71
N GLU A 55 0.69 -4.85 -17.77
CA GLU A 55 2.07 -5.29 -17.57
C GLU A 55 2.34 -5.43 -16.07
N ILE A 56 2.65 -6.64 -15.60
CA ILE A 56 2.78 -6.97 -14.18
C ILE A 56 4.22 -7.32 -13.87
N GLU A 57 4.86 -6.50 -13.04
CA GLU A 57 6.25 -6.67 -12.66
C GLU A 57 6.46 -6.29 -11.19
N THR A 58 7.57 -6.74 -10.62
CA THR A 58 7.99 -6.30 -9.29
C THR A 58 8.47 -4.85 -9.31
N TYR A 59 8.53 -4.22 -8.14
CA TYR A 59 9.11 -2.88 -8.01
C TYR A 59 10.54 -2.83 -8.56
N ASP A 60 11.35 -3.83 -8.25
CA ASP A 60 12.74 -3.91 -8.72
C ASP A 60 12.83 -4.10 -10.23
N ASP A 61 11.95 -4.88 -10.85
CA ASP A 61 11.94 -5.04 -12.30
C ASP A 61 11.57 -3.73 -13.01
N TRP A 62 10.54 -3.02 -12.51
CA TRP A 62 10.19 -1.70 -13.02
C TRP A 62 11.33 -0.70 -12.83
N SER A 63 11.94 -0.65 -11.65
CA SER A 63 13.04 0.26 -11.38
C SER A 63 14.26 -0.01 -12.27
N ASN A 64 14.54 -1.28 -12.55
CA ASN A 64 15.59 -1.69 -13.49
C ASN A 64 15.27 -1.29 -14.94
N LYS A 65 14.01 -1.47 -15.40
CA LYS A 65 13.57 -1.02 -16.74
C LYS A 65 13.79 0.48 -16.95
N PHE A 66 13.54 1.28 -15.92
CA PHE A 66 13.73 2.74 -15.96
C PHE A 66 15.15 3.19 -15.58
N ASN A 67 16.02 2.26 -15.19
CA ASN A 67 17.36 2.56 -14.69
C ASN A 67 17.34 3.60 -13.55
N THR A 68 16.41 3.45 -12.64
CA THR A 68 16.22 4.30 -11.44
C THR A 68 16.19 3.44 -10.19
N LYS A 69 16.42 4.04 -9.03
CA LYS A 69 16.16 3.38 -7.74
C LYS A 69 14.71 3.60 -7.29
N GLU A 70 14.18 4.78 -7.53
CA GLU A 70 12.88 5.20 -7.03
C GLU A 70 11.93 5.47 -8.21
N LEU A 71 10.77 4.85 -8.18
CA LEU A 71 9.70 5.11 -9.14
C LEU A 71 8.96 6.38 -8.72
N ASP A 72 8.69 7.24 -9.67
CA ASP A 72 7.95 8.49 -9.50
C ASP A 72 6.82 8.62 -10.54
N HIS A 73 6.10 9.72 -10.50
CA HIS A 73 4.96 10.00 -11.37
C HIS A 73 5.29 10.00 -12.86
N ASP A 74 6.52 10.32 -13.27
CA ASP A 74 6.94 10.28 -14.67
C ASP A 74 7.09 8.83 -15.15
N HIS A 75 7.60 7.96 -14.27
CA HIS A 75 7.69 6.52 -14.52
C HIS A 75 6.29 5.90 -14.59
N GLU A 76 5.38 6.21 -13.65
CA GLU A 76 3.98 5.74 -13.70
C GLU A 76 3.29 6.16 -14.99
N SER A 77 3.50 7.42 -15.43
CA SER A 77 2.95 7.92 -16.69
C SER A 77 3.45 7.12 -17.90
N THR A 78 4.68 6.63 -17.83
CA THR A 78 5.28 5.79 -18.89
C THR A 78 4.77 4.35 -18.84
N ILE A 79 4.52 3.79 -17.65
CA ILE A 79 3.87 2.47 -17.48
C ILE A 79 2.49 2.49 -18.16
N GLY A 80 1.74 3.56 -17.99
CA GLY A 80 0.42 3.72 -18.58
C GLY A 80 -0.65 2.83 -17.96
N SER A 81 -0.57 1.49 -18.14
CA SER A 81 -1.45 0.52 -17.47
C SER A 81 -0.64 -0.70 -17.05
N GLY A 82 -0.55 -0.96 -15.76
CA GLY A 82 0.24 -2.06 -15.22
C GLY A 82 0.06 -2.26 -13.73
N MET A 83 0.78 -3.23 -13.18
CA MET A 83 0.88 -3.49 -11.75
C MET A 83 2.32 -3.45 -11.29
N ILE A 84 2.55 -2.84 -10.15
CA ILE A 84 3.81 -2.86 -9.42
C ILE A 84 3.59 -3.71 -8.18
N THR A 85 4.40 -4.76 -8.00
CA THR A 85 4.28 -5.69 -6.86
C THR A 85 5.58 -5.75 -6.05
N ASP A 86 5.52 -6.37 -4.89
CA ASP A 86 6.71 -6.74 -4.09
C ASP A 86 7.63 -5.54 -3.77
N PHE A 87 7.09 -4.59 -3.02
CA PHE A 87 7.77 -3.34 -2.69
C PHE A 87 8.92 -3.55 -1.71
N PRO A 88 10.15 -3.08 -2.01
CA PRO A 88 11.27 -3.12 -1.08
C PRO A 88 11.01 -2.34 0.21
N GLU A 89 11.57 -2.79 1.33
CA GLU A 89 11.36 -2.17 2.65
C GLU A 89 11.79 -0.69 2.69
N TRP A 90 12.80 -0.30 1.92
CA TRP A 90 13.25 1.10 1.86
C TRP A 90 12.24 2.06 1.22
N THR A 91 11.21 1.55 0.51
CA THR A 91 10.06 2.36 0.03
C THR A 91 9.08 2.68 1.15
N SER A 92 9.34 2.22 2.37
CA SER A 92 8.52 2.43 3.56
C SER A 92 7.07 1.96 3.43
N PRO A 93 6.83 0.70 2.99
CA PRO A 93 5.48 0.15 2.94
C PRO A 93 4.90 0.09 4.36
N PHE A 94 3.58 0.30 4.49
CA PHE A 94 2.96 0.50 5.79
C PHE A 94 3.24 -0.66 6.76
N TRP A 95 3.38 -0.36 8.05
CA TRP A 95 3.88 -1.28 9.09
C TRP A 95 3.06 -2.57 9.25
N ASN A 96 1.76 -2.56 8.96
CA ASN A 96 0.89 -3.73 9.10
C ASN A 96 0.72 -4.55 7.81
N MET A 97 1.44 -4.23 6.76
CA MET A 97 1.48 -5.05 5.55
C MET A 97 2.30 -6.32 5.80
N ALA A 98 1.90 -7.42 5.20
CA ALA A 98 2.68 -8.66 5.23
C ALA A 98 3.96 -8.53 4.41
N ARG A 99 4.96 -9.34 4.77
CA ARG A 99 6.25 -9.40 4.08
C ARG A 99 6.45 -10.77 3.44
N ASN A 100 7.13 -10.79 2.31
CA ASN A 100 7.66 -11.98 1.68
C ASN A 100 8.89 -12.50 2.44
N GLU A 101 9.35 -13.71 2.12
CA GLU A 101 10.55 -14.31 2.74
C GLU A 101 11.84 -13.50 2.47
N ASP A 102 11.89 -12.77 1.36
CA ASP A 102 13.01 -11.90 0.98
C ASP A 102 12.96 -10.51 1.63
N GLY A 103 11.90 -10.23 2.40
CA GLY A 103 11.70 -8.97 3.11
C GLY A 103 10.96 -7.90 2.32
N THR A 104 10.59 -8.15 1.06
CA THR A 104 9.71 -7.23 0.32
C THR A 104 8.30 -7.23 0.88
N SER A 105 7.56 -6.14 0.71
CA SER A 105 6.17 -6.04 1.13
C SER A 105 5.24 -6.66 0.09
N LYS A 106 4.24 -7.39 0.55
CA LYS A 106 3.13 -7.90 -0.28
C LYS A 106 2.14 -6.79 -0.61
N LYS A 107 2.64 -5.75 -1.23
CA LYS A 107 1.90 -4.56 -1.70
C LYS A 107 1.72 -4.64 -3.20
N ILE A 108 0.58 -4.14 -3.69
CA ILE A 108 0.27 -3.98 -5.11
C ILE A 108 -0.19 -2.55 -5.34
N ASP A 109 0.40 -1.88 -6.33
CA ASP A 109 -0.12 -0.63 -6.89
C ASP A 109 -0.54 -0.88 -8.35
N VAL A 110 -1.80 -0.61 -8.66
CA VAL A 110 -2.33 -0.70 -10.02
C VAL A 110 -2.30 0.68 -10.65
N ILE A 111 -1.52 0.79 -11.71
CA ILE A 111 -1.38 2.01 -12.51
C ILE A 111 -2.38 1.95 -13.66
N LEU A 112 -3.29 2.92 -13.73
CA LEU A 112 -4.25 3.07 -14.82
C LEU A 112 -4.18 4.48 -15.39
N GLY A 113 -3.99 4.59 -16.70
CA GLY A 113 -3.85 5.89 -17.35
C GLY A 113 -2.63 6.68 -16.86
N GLY A 114 -1.57 5.98 -16.43
CA GLY A 114 -0.32 6.59 -15.95
C GLY A 114 -0.39 7.13 -14.52
N MET A 115 -1.30 6.64 -13.70
CA MET A 115 -1.46 7.09 -12.31
C MET A 115 -1.82 5.90 -11.40
N GLU A 116 -1.23 5.84 -10.20
CA GLU A 116 -1.67 4.90 -9.17
C GLU A 116 -3.16 5.13 -8.88
N THR A 117 -3.98 4.12 -9.20
CA THR A 117 -5.44 4.19 -9.05
C THR A 117 -5.93 3.26 -7.95
N ILE A 118 -5.23 2.13 -7.73
CA ILE A 118 -5.50 1.21 -6.64
C ILE A 118 -4.20 0.98 -5.90
N GLY A 119 -4.20 1.21 -4.58
CA GLY A 119 -3.12 0.83 -3.68
C GLY A 119 -3.63 -0.20 -2.70
N SER A 120 -3.05 -1.38 -2.66
CA SER A 120 -3.55 -2.51 -1.89
C SER A 120 -2.43 -3.36 -1.28
N ALA A 121 -2.76 -4.20 -0.31
CA ALA A 121 -1.79 -5.11 0.30
C ALA A 121 -2.43 -6.30 1.02
N GLU A 122 -1.68 -7.38 1.17
CA GLU A 122 -1.95 -8.38 2.19
C GLU A 122 -1.60 -7.82 3.56
N ARG A 123 -2.50 -7.99 4.54
CA ARG A 123 -2.26 -7.55 5.92
C ARG A 123 -1.58 -8.63 6.73
N SER A 124 -0.55 -8.25 7.49
CA SER A 124 0.19 -9.17 8.33
C SER A 124 -0.70 -9.83 9.39
N THR A 125 -0.40 -11.09 9.69
CA THR A 125 -0.94 -11.82 10.84
C THR A 125 0.10 -12.02 11.94
N ASP A 126 1.33 -11.61 11.70
CA ASP A 126 2.44 -11.69 12.65
C ASP A 126 2.49 -10.44 13.54
N LYS A 127 2.03 -10.61 14.79
CA LYS A 127 1.96 -9.54 15.79
C LYS A 127 3.33 -8.95 16.14
N GLU A 128 4.36 -9.80 16.21
CA GLU A 128 5.71 -9.34 16.54
C GLU A 128 6.34 -8.58 15.37
N GLN A 129 6.15 -9.06 14.16
CA GLN A 129 6.57 -8.33 12.96
C GLN A 129 5.89 -6.97 12.90
N MET A 130 4.57 -6.89 13.09
CA MET A 130 3.82 -5.63 13.08
C MET A 130 4.31 -4.67 14.17
N ARG A 131 4.50 -5.14 15.40
CA ARG A 131 5.04 -4.32 16.50
C ARG A 131 6.42 -3.76 16.16
N ASN A 132 7.32 -4.62 15.70
CA ASN A 132 8.67 -4.20 15.33
C ASN A 132 8.65 -3.16 14.19
N THR A 133 7.90 -3.43 13.12
CA THR A 133 7.83 -2.56 11.95
C THR A 133 7.17 -1.21 12.30
N PHE A 134 6.19 -1.17 13.21
CA PHE A 134 5.59 0.08 13.69
C PHE A 134 6.65 1.06 14.20
N TYR A 135 7.66 0.57 14.94
CA TYR A 135 8.72 1.41 15.50
C TYR A 135 9.91 1.65 14.57
N THR A 136 10.05 0.86 13.51
CA THR A 136 11.24 0.92 12.63
C THR A 136 10.97 1.51 11.25
N ILE A 137 9.73 1.49 10.79
CA ILE A 137 9.37 2.05 9.47
C ILE A 137 9.80 3.51 9.33
N SER A 138 10.29 3.86 8.16
CA SER A 138 10.83 5.20 7.85
C SER A 138 11.89 5.66 8.88
N ASP A 139 12.79 4.76 9.25
CA ASP A 139 13.82 5.00 10.28
C ASP A 139 13.24 5.49 11.63
N GLY A 140 12.04 4.99 11.99
CA GLY A 140 11.32 5.34 13.22
C GLY A 140 10.53 6.65 13.17
N GLN A 141 10.60 7.39 12.08
CA GLN A 141 9.95 8.71 11.97
C GLN A 141 8.42 8.62 12.10
N TYR A 142 7.82 7.51 11.64
CA TYR A 142 6.38 7.29 11.78
C TYR A 142 5.96 7.21 13.25
N ALA A 143 6.60 6.35 14.05
CA ALA A 143 6.29 6.21 15.47
C ALA A 143 6.56 7.50 16.23
N ASP A 144 7.68 8.18 15.96
CA ASP A 144 8.04 9.44 16.58
C ASP A 144 6.98 10.53 16.31
N LEU A 145 6.48 10.62 15.08
CA LEU A 145 5.43 11.56 14.71
C LEU A 145 4.12 11.28 15.46
N ILE A 146 3.67 10.03 15.46
CA ILE A 146 2.42 9.61 16.12
C ILE A 146 2.53 9.82 17.63
N ILE A 147 3.65 9.46 18.24
CA ILE A 147 3.91 9.67 19.67
C ILE A 147 3.93 11.17 20.00
N LYS A 148 4.53 12.01 19.15
CA LYS A 148 4.53 13.47 19.33
C LYS A 148 3.14 14.07 19.26
N LEU A 149 2.27 13.56 18.37
CA LEU A 149 0.91 14.08 18.18
C LEU A 149 -0.07 13.62 19.26
N PHE A 150 0.01 12.37 19.71
CA PHE A 150 -1.01 11.75 20.54
C PHE A 150 -0.53 11.35 21.94
N GLY A 151 0.77 11.41 22.19
CA GLY A 151 1.39 11.00 23.45
C GLY A 151 1.74 9.51 23.48
N LYS A 152 2.90 9.20 24.10
CA LYS A 152 3.46 7.85 24.11
C LYS A 152 2.52 6.81 24.73
N GLU A 153 1.98 7.08 25.91
CA GLU A 153 1.11 6.16 26.65
C GLU A 153 -0.12 5.77 25.83
N ARG A 154 -0.74 6.73 25.14
CA ARG A 154 -1.90 6.48 24.29
C ARG A 154 -1.54 5.62 23.09
N VAL A 155 -0.45 5.96 22.39
CA VAL A 155 -0.01 5.25 21.19
C VAL A 155 0.35 3.79 21.53
N GLU A 156 1.12 3.57 22.60
CA GLU A 156 1.49 2.22 23.05
C GLU A 156 0.26 1.40 23.42
N LYS A 157 -0.67 2.00 24.16
CA LYS A 157 -1.93 1.33 24.53
C LYS A 157 -2.76 0.94 23.32
N GLU A 158 -3.00 1.88 22.39
CA GLU A 158 -3.80 1.62 21.20
C GLU A 158 -3.13 0.59 20.26
N LEU A 159 -1.81 0.61 20.15
CA LEU A 159 -1.06 -0.41 19.41
C LEU A 159 -1.23 -1.81 20.02
N GLU A 160 -1.07 -1.96 21.33
CA GLU A 160 -1.24 -3.24 22.00
C GLU A 160 -2.70 -3.73 21.93
N GLU A 161 -3.69 -2.85 22.11
CA GLU A 161 -5.11 -3.19 21.90
C GLU A 161 -5.37 -3.69 20.49
N PHE A 162 -4.76 -3.07 19.47
CA PHE A 162 -4.85 -3.54 18.09
C PHE A 162 -4.20 -4.93 17.93
N LEU A 163 -3.04 -5.17 18.53
CA LEU A 163 -2.31 -6.43 18.43
C LEU A 163 -2.92 -7.59 19.25
N GLU A 164 -3.92 -7.31 20.11
CA GLU A 164 -4.67 -8.36 20.83
C GLU A 164 -5.60 -9.16 19.90
N PHE A 165 -6.03 -8.58 18.76
CA PHE A 165 -6.93 -9.25 17.83
C PHE A 165 -6.32 -10.54 17.24
N ASP A 166 -7.18 -11.53 17.00
CA ASP A 166 -6.82 -12.72 16.24
C ASP A 166 -6.91 -12.44 14.75
N PHE A 167 -5.75 -12.16 14.16
CA PHE A 167 -5.66 -11.88 12.74
C PHE A 167 -5.77 -13.14 11.90
N PHE A 168 -6.44 -13.03 10.78
CA PHE A 168 -6.49 -14.05 9.72
C PHE A 168 -6.00 -13.43 8.40
N PRO A 169 -5.56 -14.26 7.43
CA PRO A 169 -5.14 -13.77 6.12
C PRO A 169 -6.25 -12.93 5.46
N ARG A 170 -5.94 -11.67 5.19
CA ARG A 170 -6.83 -10.70 4.56
C ARG A 170 -6.04 -9.71 3.74
N SER A 171 -6.71 -9.12 2.76
CA SER A 171 -6.12 -8.16 1.83
C SER A 171 -7.14 -7.12 1.38
N GLY A 172 -6.63 -5.96 1.01
CA GLY A 172 -7.43 -4.82 0.57
C GLY A 172 -6.62 -3.55 0.48
#